data_c301fa9285594e190f24b58595c609aa
#
_entry.id   c301fa9285594e190f24b58595c609aa
#
_cell.length_a   1.000
_cell.length_b   1.000
_cell.length_c   1.000
_cell.angle_alpha   90.00
_cell.angle_beta   90.00
_cell.angle_gamma   90.00
#
_symmetry.space_group_name_H-M   'P 1'
#
loop_
_entity.id
_entity.type
_entity.pdbx_description
1 polymer ?
#
loop_
_entity_poly.entity_id
_entity_poly.type
_entity_poly.pdbx_seq_one_letter_code
_entity_poly.pdbx_strand_id
1 'polypeptide(L)'
;MKDIFVATIQVKGQPVSTVRVEGNTRPLNGKSDVPLLLSFPHSGEHYPDDFETNSELSFEILDFPNDKYVDELYQARSELDLLSIHANFPRTYIDVNRHQHNIDVNMIKNGEQWYGRIHPTGVKTGTTLFWSKTKEIFNIYSRKLSHIELKQRLAQCFVPYHQL
;
A
#
# COMPACT_ATOMS: atom_id res chain seq x y z
N MET A 1 -0.94 21.49 -15.56
CA MET A 1 -0.33 20.31 -14.89
C MET A 1 -0.66 20.47 -13.42
N LYS A 2 -1.56 19.67 -12.86
CA LYS A 2 -1.73 19.67 -11.40
C LYS A 2 -0.46 19.07 -10.82
N ASP A 3 0.15 19.76 -9.87
CA ASP A 3 1.29 19.23 -9.14
C ASP A 3 0.86 17.90 -8.51
N ILE A 4 1.47 16.80 -8.97
CA ILE A 4 1.25 15.50 -8.35
C ILE A 4 1.88 15.61 -6.96
N PHE A 5 1.03 15.59 -5.92
CA PHE A 5 1.52 15.61 -4.55
C PHE A 5 2.30 14.33 -4.29
N VAL A 6 3.62 14.43 -4.29
CA VAL A 6 4.50 13.29 -4.03
C VAL A 6 4.64 13.12 -2.52
N ALA A 7 3.84 12.26 -1.94
CA ALA A 7 4.04 11.83 -0.56
C ALA A 7 5.27 10.93 -0.47
N THR A 8 5.99 11.02 0.65
CA THR A 8 7.21 10.22 0.89
C THR A 8 7.11 9.48 2.22
N ILE A 9 7.83 8.37 2.30
CA ILE A 9 8.13 7.61 3.50
C ILE A 9 9.65 7.57 3.69
N GLN A 10 10.12 7.37 4.91
CA GLN A 10 11.54 7.16 5.18
C GLN A 10 11.88 5.69 5.02
N VAL A 11 12.91 5.39 4.23
CA VAL A 11 13.45 4.04 4.03
C VAL A 11 14.97 4.12 4.18
N LYS A 12 15.51 3.47 5.20
CA LYS A 12 16.93 3.55 5.56
C LYS A 12 17.43 5.00 5.69
N GLY A 13 16.61 5.85 6.31
CA GLY A 13 16.90 7.28 6.52
C GLY A 13 16.81 8.16 5.26
N GLN A 14 16.31 7.63 4.15
CA GLN A 14 16.14 8.39 2.90
C GLN A 14 14.66 8.54 2.53
N PRO A 15 14.24 9.71 2.03
CA PRO A 15 12.86 9.89 1.56
C PRO A 15 12.63 9.13 0.25
N VAL A 16 11.61 8.29 0.22
CA VAL A 16 11.19 7.52 -0.95
C VAL A 16 9.75 7.88 -1.27
N SER A 17 9.44 8.13 -2.55
CA SER A 17 8.07 8.35 -3.00
C SER A 17 7.20 7.13 -2.67
N THR A 18 6.00 7.36 -2.12
CA THR A 18 5.07 6.27 -1.80
C THR A 18 4.36 5.72 -3.03
N VAL A 19 4.23 6.53 -4.08
CA VAL A 19 3.57 6.17 -5.32
C VAL A 19 4.44 6.54 -6.51
N ARG A 20 4.50 5.64 -7.48
CA ARG A 20 5.15 5.86 -8.77
C ARG A 20 4.09 5.78 -9.87
N VAL A 21 4.12 6.72 -10.79
CA VAL A 21 3.25 6.73 -11.98
C VAL A 21 4.14 6.67 -13.21
N GLU A 22 3.85 5.74 -14.09
CA GLU A 22 4.59 5.54 -15.33
C GLU A 22 3.65 5.57 -16.53
N GLY A 23 4.17 5.94 -17.69
CA GLY A 23 3.42 6.04 -18.94
C GLY A 23 3.07 7.47 -19.30
N ASN A 24 2.35 7.62 -20.40
CA ASN A 24 2.04 8.92 -20.95
C ASN A 24 0.75 9.48 -20.34
N THR A 25 0.88 10.57 -19.59
CA THR A 25 -0.24 11.32 -19.01
C THR A 25 -0.85 12.34 -19.99
N ARG A 26 -0.44 12.33 -21.28
CA ARG A 26 -1.01 13.26 -22.27
C ARG A 26 -2.49 12.97 -22.45
N PRO A 27 -3.35 14.01 -22.58
CA PRO A 27 -4.73 13.79 -22.94
C PRO A 27 -4.77 13.03 -24.27
N LEU A 28 -5.73 12.10 -24.39
CA LEU A 28 -5.94 11.16 -25.49
C LEU A 28 -6.15 11.86 -26.86
N ASN A 29 -5.18 12.62 -27.33
CA ASN A 29 -5.21 13.33 -28.60
C ASN A 29 -4.61 12.49 -29.74
N GLY A 30 -4.93 11.21 -29.75
CA GLY A 30 -4.72 10.32 -30.90
C GLY A 30 -3.44 9.51 -30.84
N LYS A 31 -3.59 8.27 -30.61
CA LYS A 31 -2.98 7.02 -31.06
C LYS A 31 -2.86 5.93 -30.02
N SER A 32 -3.04 6.18 -28.74
CA SER A 32 -3.29 5.11 -27.77
C SER A 32 -4.71 5.26 -27.25
N ASP A 33 -5.65 4.73 -28.00
CA ASP A 33 -7.09 4.84 -27.73
C ASP A 33 -7.58 3.79 -26.72
N VAL A 34 -6.67 3.21 -25.92
CA VAL A 34 -7.05 2.21 -24.93
C VAL A 34 -7.18 2.92 -23.57
N PRO A 35 -8.42 3.15 -23.06
CA PRO A 35 -8.65 3.76 -21.76
C PRO A 35 -8.38 2.73 -20.66
N LEU A 36 -7.12 2.34 -20.50
CA LEU A 36 -6.69 1.33 -19.55
C LEU A 36 -5.61 1.91 -18.62
N LEU A 37 -5.88 1.82 -17.33
CA LEU A 37 -4.92 2.08 -16.25
C LEU A 37 -4.54 0.76 -15.60
N LEU A 38 -3.24 0.46 -15.58
CA LEU A 38 -2.71 -0.68 -14.83
C LEU A 38 -2.41 -0.26 -13.39
N SER A 39 -2.84 -1.06 -12.43
CA SER A 39 -2.67 -0.81 -11.00
C SER A 39 -1.84 -1.93 -10.36
N PHE A 40 -0.70 -1.56 -9.74
CA PHE A 40 0.23 -2.47 -9.07
C PHE A 40 0.31 -2.13 -7.57
N PRO A 41 -0.70 -2.54 -6.80
CA PRO A 41 -0.80 -2.18 -5.38
C PRO A 41 0.13 -2.97 -4.46
N HIS A 42 0.75 -4.06 -4.94
CA HIS A 42 1.40 -5.05 -4.09
C HIS A 42 2.82 -5.44 -4.53
N SER A 43 3.40 -4.76 -5.52
CA SER A 43 4.77 -5.04 -6.00
C SER A 43 5.83 -4.17 -5.29
N GLY A 44 5.43 -3.34 -4.31
CA GLY A 44 6.35 -2.44 -3.62
C GLY A 44 7.26 -3.16 -2.63
N GLU A 45 8.55 -2.78 -2.64
CA GLU A 45 9.61 -3.39 -1.83
C GLU A 45 10.28 -2.40 -0.86
N HIS A 46 9.78 -1.16 -0.77
CA HIS A 46 10.33 -0.16 0.15
C HIS A 46 9.65 -0.27 1.51
N TYR A 47 10.31 -0.94 2.44
CA TYR A 47 9.86 -1.10 3.82
C TYR A 47 10.16 0.19 4.61
N PRO A 48 9.14 0.91 5.11
CA PRO A 48 9.34 2.15 5.84
C PRO A 48 10.08 1.94 7.16
N ASP A 49 10.88 2.92 7.58
CA ASP A 49 11.66 2.86 8.82
C ASP A 49 10.75 2.79 10.06
N ASP A 50 9.53 3.31 9.98
CA ASP A 50 8.50 3.23 11.04
C ASP A 50 7.67 1.94 11.00
N PHE A 51 8.00 1.00 10.12
CA PHE A 51 7.38 -0.31 10.08
C PHE A 51 7.98 -1.23 11.15
N GLU A 52 7.70 -0.90 12.40
CA GLU A 52 8.13 -1.69 13.57
C GLU A 52 7.35 -3.00 13.65
N THR A 53 7.92 -4.05 13.10
CA THR A 53 7.33 -5.40 13.11
C THR A 53 7.77 -6.20 14.35
N ASN A 54 7.09 -7.32 14.59
CA ASN A 54 7.52 -8.28 15.59
C ASN A 54 8.93 -8.79 15.28
N SER A 55 9.85 -8.69 16.23
CA SER A 55 11.27 -9.08 16.08
C SER A 55 11.48 -10.58 15.82
N GLU A 56 10.48 -11.42 16.14
CA GLU A 56 10.51 -12.86 15.87
C GLU A 56 10.05 -13.20 14.44
N LEU A 57 9.52 -12.22 13.71
CA LEU A 57 9.04 -12.40 12.36
C LEU A 57 10.20 -12.27 11.38
N SER A 58 10.54 -13.34 10.65
CA SER A 58 11.56 -13.24 9.61
C SER A 58 11.08 -12.37 8.43
N PHE A 59 12.04 -11.75 7.73
CA PHE A 59 11.74 -10.92 6.58
C PHE A 59 11.04 -11.72 5.47
N GLU A 60 11.42 -12.98 5.23
CA GLU A 60 10.80 -13.83 4.21
C GLU A 60 9.32 -14.10 4.51
N ILE A 61 8.95 -14.24 5.79
CA ILE A 61 7.56 -14.45 6.19
C ILE A 61 6.77 -13.13 6.06
N LEU A 62 7.37 -11.99 6.43
CA LEU A 62 6.75 -10.67 6.30
C LEU A 62 6.50 -10.31 4.84
N ASP A 63 7.45 -10.61 3.97
CA ASP A 63 7.47 -10.24 2.56
C ASP A 63 6.68 -11.22 1.67
N PHE A 64 6.41 -12.42 2.14
CA PHE A 64 5.72 -13.50 1.40
C PHE A 64 4.40 -13.07 0.73
N PRO A 65 3.55 -12.20 1.32
CA PRO A 65 2.29 -11.82 0.69
C PRO A 65 2.42 -10.83 -0.47
N ASN A 66 3.59 -10.26 -0.70
CA ASN A 66 3.79 -9.30 -1.78
C ASN A 66 3.77 -10.01 -3.15
N ASP A 67 3.13 -9.37 -4.11
CA ASP A 67 3.08 -9.83 -5.51
C ASP A 67 4.32 -9.30 -6.25
N LYS A 68 5.50 -9.82 -5.87
CA LYS A 68 6.78 -9.40 -6.43
C LYS A 68 6.83 -9.59 -7.94
N TYR A 69 7.48 -8.64 -8.62
CA TYR A 69 7.73 -8.67 -10.06
C TYR A 69 6.48 -8.65 -10.94
N VAL A 70 5.27 -8.52 -10.37
CA VAL A 70 4.05 -8.47 -11.20
C VAL A 70 4.07 -7.23 -12.08
N ASP A 71 4.56 -6.10 -11.60
CA ASP A 71 4.76 -4.88 -12.41
C ASP A 71 5.79 -5.07 -13.52
N GLU A 72 6.82 -5.89 -13.31
CA GLU A 72 7.82 -6.23 -14.34
C GLU A 72 7.24 -7.16 -15.42
N LEU A 73 6.35 -8.08 -15.05
CA LEU A 73 5.68 -8.97 -16.02
C LEU A 73 4.83 -8.20 -17.04
N TYR A 74 4.40 -6.98 -16.68
CA TYR A 74 3.63 -6.09 -17.55
C TYR A 74 4.50 -5.04 -18.26
N GLN A 75 5.79 -5.31 -18.48
CA GLN A 75 6.71 -4.36 -19.16
C GLN A 75 6.26 -3.98 -20.58
N ALA A 76 5.53 -4.86 -21.28
CA ALA A 76 4.91 -4.56 -22.57
C ALA A 76 3.95 -3.33 -22.52
N ARG A 77 3.57 -2.85 -21.32
CA ARG A 77 2.79 -1.62 -21.16
C ARG A 77 3.47 -0.38 -21.77
N SER A 78 4.80 -0.35 -21.77
CA SER A 78 5.57 0.76 -22.36
C SER A 78 5.44 0.79 -23.90
N GLU A 79 5.32 -0.35 -24.53
CA GLU A 79 5.10 -0.46 -25.98
C GLU A 79 3.69 -0.01 -26.38
N LEU A 80 2.72 -0.21 -25.47
CA LEU A 80 1.32 0.16 -25.64
C LEU A 80 1.01 1.58 -25.12
N ASP A 81 2.00 2.29 -24.58
CA ASP A 81 1.86 3.63 -23.96
C ASP A 81 0.78 3.68 -22.86
N LEU A 82 0.63 2.60 -22.09
CA LEU A 82 -0.37 2.49 -21.03
C LEU A 82 0.08 3.23 -19.77
N LEU A 83 -0.87 3.92 -19.14
CA LEU A 83 -0.68 4.51 -17.83
C LEU A 83 -0.67 3.42 -16.77
N SER A 84 0.27 3.50 -15.82
CA SER A 84 0.32 2.60 -14.66
C SER A 84 0.59 3.35 -13.37
N ILE A 85 0.02 2.83 -12.29
CA ILE A 85 0.23 3.30 -10.91
C ILE A 85 0.80 2.16 -10.06
N HIS A 86 1.84 2.47 -9.28
CA HIS A 86 2.55 1.51 -8.44
C HIS A 86 2.60 1.99 -7.00
N ALA A 87 2.27 1.13 -6.05
CA ALA A 87 2.65 1.34 -4.66
C ALA A 87 4.12 0.94 -4.50
N ASN A 88 4.93 1.80 -3.87
CA ASN A 88 6.34 1.51 -3.61
C ASN A 88 6.57 0.82 -2.25
N PHE A 89 5.56 0.79 -1.39
CA PHE A 89 5.57 0.15 -0.08
C PHE A 89 4.91 -1.23 -0.12
N PRO A 90 5.23 -2.14 0.83
CA PRO A 90 4.65 -3.47 0.86
C PRO A 90 3.19 -3.45 1.34
N ARG A 91 2.37 -4.37 0.85
CA ARG A 91 0.97 -4.50 1.27
C ARG A 91 0.81 -4.84 2.75
N THR A 92 1.81 -5.43 3.37
CA THR A 92 1.81 -5.72 4.81
C THR A 92 1.90 -4.49 5.68
N TYR A 93 2.41 -3.36 5.13
CA TYR A 93 2.41 -2.05 5.79
C TYR A 93 1.05 -1.37 5.70
N ILE A 94 0.49 -1.29 4.48
CA ILE A 94 -0.87 -0.85 4.19
C ILE A 94 -1.31 -1.42 2.83
N ASP A 95 -2.47 -2.08 2.78
CA ASP A 95 -3.00 -2.69 1.55
C ASP A 95 -3.95 -1.73 0.84
N VAL A 96 -3.44 -0.98 -0.13
CA VAL A 96 -4.22 0.00 -0.90
C VAL A 96 -5.27 -0.64 -1.81
N ASN A 97 -5.27 -1.96 -1.96
CA ASN A 97 -6.33 -2.73 -2.61
C ASN A 97 -7.43 -3.18 -1.62
N ARG A 98 -7.49 -2.58 -0.44
CA ARG A 98 -8.57 -2.77 0.53
C ARG A 98 -9.36 -1.48 0.68
N HIS A 99 -10.63 -1.63 1.04
CA HIS A 99 -11.45 -0.46 1.35
C HIS A 99 -10.88 0.29 2.58
N GLN A 100 -10.87 1.63 2.55
CA GLN A 100 -10.29 2.47 3.63
C GLN A 100 -10.88 2.23 5.03
N HIS A 101 -12.09 1.67 5.09
CA HIS A 101 -12.77 1.31 6.34
C HIS A 101 -12.65 -0.16 6.72
N ASN A 102 -11.91 -0.97 5.94
CA ASN A 102 -11.66 -2.36 6.26
C ASN A 102 -10.54 -2.47 7.30
N ILE A 103 -10.89 -2.26 8.56
CA ILE A 103 -9.96 -2.12 9.68
C ILE A 103 -10.33 -3.08 10.79
N ASP A 104 -9.33 -3.75 11.37
CA ASP A 104 -9.47 -4.51 12.61
C ASP A 104 -9.18 -3.60 13.80
N VAL A 105 -10.23 -3.19 14.52
CA VAL A 105 -10.08 -2.32 15.70
C VAL A 105 -9.33 -2.97 16.85
N ASN A 106 -9.26 -4.31 16.89
CA ASN A 106 -8.55 -5.03 17.94
C ASN A 106 -7.02 -4.83 17.88
N MET A 107 -6.50 -4.49 16.70
CA MET A 107 -5.08 -4.17 16.52
C MET A 107 -4.73 -2.72 16.87
N ILE A 108 -5.72 -1.88 17.18
CA ILE A 108 -5.53 -0.45 17.45
C ILE A 108 -5.52 -0.21 18.98
N LYS A 109 -4.60 0.62 19.44
CA LYS A 109 -4.58 1.11 20.82
C LYS A 109 -5.83 1.99 21.05
N ASN A 110 -6.66 1.64 22.02
CA ASN A 110 -7.97 2.25 22.25
C ASN A 110 -8.84 2.23 20.97
N GLY A 111 -8.94 1.04 20.34
CA GLY A 111 -9.64 0.88 19.07
C GLY A 111 -11.15 1.19 19.14
N GLU A 112 -11.75 1.13 20.33
CA GLU A 112 -13.14 1.55 20.60
C GLU A 112 -13.36 3.05 20.33
N GLN A 113 -12.30 3.85 20.33
CA GLN A 113 -12.33 5.29 20.01
C GLN A 113 -12.04 5.57 18.54
N TRP A 114 -11.98 4.55 17.68
CA TRP A 114 -11.80 4.74 16.25
C TRP A 114 -13.08 5.27 15.61
N TYR A 115 -13.03 6.47 15.04
CA TYR A 115 -14.18 7.19 14.49
C TYR A 115 -14.59 6.80 13.06
N GLY A 116 -13.92 5.84 12.45
CA GLY A 116 -14.21 5.41 11.08
C GLY A 116 -15.31 4.35 11.02
N ARG A 117 -16.00 4.25 9.88
CA ARG A 117 -16.81 3.06 9.56
C ARG A 117 -15.89 1.83 9.56
N ILE A 118 -16.40 0.72 10.10
CA ILE A 118 -15.66 -0.53 10.15
C ILE A 118 -16.30 -1.49 9.17
N HIS A 119 -15.49 -2.03 8.27
CA HIS A 119 -15.87 -3.10 7.36
C HIS A 119 -14.95 -4.30 7.63
N PRO A 120 -15.27 -5.16 8.60
CA PRO A 120 -14.33 -6.14 9.15
C PRO A 120 -14.10 -7.35 8.26
N THR A 121 -14.05 -7.15 6.94
CA THR A 121 -13.67 -8.22 6.00
C THR A 121 -12.19 -8.53 6.19
N GLY A 122 -11.83 -9.78 6.38
CA GLY A 122 -10.42 -10.18 6.56
C GLY A 122 -9.89 -10.06 7.99
N VAL A 123 -10.69 -9.64 8.99
CA VAL A 123 -10.26 -9.60 10.40
C VAL A 123 -9.82 -10.98 10.88
N LYS A 124 -10.54 -12.04 10.50
CA LYS A 124 -10.21 -13.43 10.89
C LYS A 124 -8.83 -13.85 10.36
N THR A 125 -8.52 -13.50 9.12
CA THR A 125 -7.25 -13.83 8.46
C THR A 125 -6.15 -12.80 8.75
N GLY A 126 -6.50 -11.66 9.35
CA GLY A 126 -5.58 -10.56 9.61
C GLY A 126 -5.19 -9.75 8.37
N THR A 127 -5.97 -9.85 7.28
CA THR A 127 -5.69 -9.23 5.97
C THR A 127 -6.62 -8.05 5.68
N THR A 128 -6.73 -7.13 6.62
CA THR A 128 -7.47 -5.87 6.50
C THR A 128 -6.64 -4.80 5.78
N LEU A 129 -7.08 -3.53 5.77
CA LEU A 129 -6.30 -2.41 5.23
C LEU A 129 -4.88 -2.32 5.85
N PHE A 130 -4.81 -2.52 7.17
CA PHE A 130 -3.56 -2.70 7.90
C PHE A 130 -3.48 -4.16 8.30
N TRP A 131 -2.54 -4.89 7.73
CA TRP A 131 -2.42 -6.31 8.01
C TRP A 131 -1.94 -6.54 9.45
N SER A 132 -2.63 -7.39 10.19
CA SER A 132 -2.21 -7.81 11.53
C SER A 132 -1.48 -9.15 11.52
N LYS A 133 -1.69 -9.95 10.46
CA LYS A 133 -1.07 -11.27 10.31
C LYS A 133 -0.56 -11.50 8.90
N THR A 134 0.47 -12.32 8.78
CA THR A 134 0.92 -12.90 7.52
C THR A 134 0.81 -14.42 7.59
N LYS A 135 0.57 -15.09 6.44
CA LYS A 135 0.27 -16.53 6.35
C LYS A 135 -0.84 -16.98 7.34
N GLU A 136 -1.75 -16.07 7.68
CA GLU A 136 -2.90 -16.27 8.59
C GLU A 136 -2.55 -16.60 10.06
N ILE A 137 -1.29 -16.89 10.38
CA ILE A 137 -0.84 -17.36 11.69
C ILE A 137 0.21 -16.48 12.35
N PHE A 138 1.09 -15.80 11.59
CA PHE A 138 2.17 -15.01 12.15
C PHE A 138 1.72 -13.56 12.39
N ASN A 139 1.77 -13.09 13.62
CA ASN A 139 1.48 -11.70 13.94
C ASN A 139 2.59 -10.79 13.41
N ILE A 140 2.19 -9.78 12.63
CA ILE A 140 3.11 -8.77 12.09
C ILE A 140 3.62 -7.86 13.21
N TYR A 141 2.78 -7.55 14.19
CA TYR A 141 3.14 -6.67 15.30
C TYR A 141 3.11 -7.41 16.62
N SER A 142 4.04 -7.06 17.50
CA SER A 142 4.03 -7.46 18.93
C SER A 142 3.25 -6.46 19.80
N ARG A 143 2.78 -5.35 19.23
CA ARG A 143 2.07 -4.26 19.90
C ARG A 143 0.82 -3.84 19.12
N LYS A 144 -0.04 -3.08 19.78
CA LYS A 144 -1.12 -2.38 19.08
C LYS A 144 -0.60 -1.10 18.43
N LEU A 145 -1.14 -0.78 17.25
CA LEU A 145 -0.82 0.43 16.51
C LEU A 145 -1.59 1.64 17.09
N SER A 146 -1.00 2.81 17.03
CA SER A 146 -1.63 4.04 17.46
C SER A 146 -2.52 4.63 16.35
N HIS A 147 -3.51 5.46 16.73
CA HIS A 147 -4.33 6.22 15.78
C HIS A 147 -3.48 7.15 14.90
N ILE A 148 -2.37 7.68 15.43
CA ILE A 148 -1.47 8.57 14.71
C ILE A 148 -0.78 7.81 13.58
N GLU A 149 -0.20 6.63 13.88
CA GLU A 149 0.45 5.79 12.86
C GLU A 149 -0.52 5.44 11.72
N LEU A 150 -1.74 5.02 12.05
CA LEU A 150 -2.73 4.66 11.02
C LEU A 150 -3.13 5.84 10.15
N LYS A 151 -3.33 7.03 10.76
CA LYS A 151 -3.63 8.27 10.01
C LYS A 151 -2.48 8.70 9.12
N GLN A 152 -1.23 8.55 9.59
CA GLN A 152 -0.04 8.83 8.79
C GLN A 152 0.05 7.91 7.57
N ARG A 153 -0.12 6.60 7.76
CA ARG A 153 -0.13 5.63 6.65
C ARG A 153 -1.25 5.90 5.65
N LEU A 154 -2.44 6.26 6.12
CA LEU A 154 -3.54 6.68 5.24
C LEU A 154 -3.15 7.91 4.43
N ALA A 155 -2.62 8.95 5.06
CA ALA A 155 -2.27 10.20 4.41
C ALA A 155 -1.09 10.06 3.43
N GLN A 156 -0.08 9.25 3.79
CA GLN A 156 1.14 9.12 3.01
C GLN A 156 1.07 8.06 1.90
N CYS A 157 0.24 7.04 2.07
CA CYS A 157 0.20 5.89 1.17
C CYS A 157 -1.15 5.73 0.47
N PHE A 158 -2.24 5.64 1.25
CA PHE A 158 -3.57 5.34 0.70
C PHE A 158 -4.11 6.50 -0.13
N VAL A 159 -4.11 7.71 0.44
CA VAL A 159 -4.64 8.90 -0.22
C VAL A 159 -3.91 9.20 -1.54
N PRO A 160 -2.57 9.26 -1.60
CA PRO A 160 -1.86 9.51 -2.86
C PRO A 160 -2.14 8.44 -3.92
N TYR A 161 -2.28 7.18 -3.53
CA TYR A 161 -2.56 6.09 -4.47
C TYR A 161 -3.93 6.20 -5.13
N HIS A 162 -4.93 6.74 -4.42
CA HIS A 162 -6.32 6.83 -4.88
C HIS A 162 -6.74 8.22 -5.39
N GLN A 163 -5.84 9.20 -5.37
CA GLN A 163 -6.11 10.57 -5.85
C GLN A 163 -5.60 10.87 -7.27
N LEU A 164 -5.04 9.89 -7.95
CA LEU A 164 -4.54 10.01 -9.33
C LEU A 164 -5.65 9.88 -10.36
#